data_3b3162ba571e60f57ef6478fd9ab3ab3
#
_entry.id   3b3162ba571e60f57ef6478fd9ab3ab3
#
_cell.length_a   1.000
_cell.length_b   1.000
_cell.length_c   1.000
_cell.angle_alpha   90.00
_cell.angle_beta   90.00
_cell.angle_gamma   90.00
#
_symmetry.space_group_name_H-M   'P 1'
#
loop_
_entity.id
_entity.type
_entity.pdbx_description
1 polymer ?
#
loop_
_entity_poly.entity_id
_entity_poly.type
_entity_poly.pdbx_seq_one_letter_code
_entity_poly.pdbx_strand_id
1 'polypeptide(L)'
;MARRMRTLRTVPARLSRAPLRTGPARPGRERRTTTLLAADDVRRAVTRIAHEIVERDRDLSVLSIIGIRTRGDALAARLRAAIRTNEGTDVPLGAIDITLYRDDLTRIGYAPVVRASEIPFSVDDRVVVLVDDVLFTGRTIRAAMDALVDYGRPRAIRLAVLVDRGHRELPIRADFVGKNVPTAPGDDVRVRLAEVDGRDEVELVAKVPA
;
A
#
# COMPACT_ATOMS: atom_id res chain seq x y z
N MET A 1 5.85 60.43 -49.74
CA MET A 1 5.31 59.07 -49.66
C MET A 1 4.76 58.84 -48.30
N ALA A 2 3.44 58.93 -48.13
CA ALA A 2 2.77 58.88 -46.84
C ALA A 2 2.28 57.45 -46.55
N ARG A 3 2.71 56.82 -45.40
CA ARG A 3 2.33 55.51 -44.95
C ARG A 3 1.08 55.64 -44.07
N ARG A 4 -0.05 55.10 -44.52
CA ARG A 4 -1.32 55.10 -43.81
C ARG A 4 -1.25 54.17 -42.59
N MET A 5 -1.48 54.72 -41.39
CA MET A 5 -1.75 53.98 -40.15
C MET A 5 -3.14 53.34 -40.22
N ARG A 6 -3.23 52.02 -40.05
CA ARG A 6 -4.49 51.28 -39.88
C ARG A 6 -4.88 51.30 -38.41
N THR A 7 -5.99 51.94 -38.12
CA THR A 7 -6.66 51.91 -36.82
C THR A 7 -7.20 50.52 -36.49
N LEU A 8 -6.77 49.94 -35.37
CA LEU A 8 -7.31 48.71 -34.80
C LEU A 8 -8.64 48.99 -34.12
N ARG A 9 -9.70 48.35 -34.58
CA ARG A 9 -11.02 48.37 -33.97
C ARG A 9 -11.00 47.48 -32.75
N THR A 10 -11.27 48.03 -31.56
CA THR A 10 -11.50 47.33 -30.31
C THR A 10 -12.87 46.67 -30.32
N VAL A 11 -12.93 45.36 -30.14
CA VAL A 11 -14.16 44.56 -29.96
C VAL A 11 -14.44 44.43 -28.48
N PRO A 12 -15.64 44.79 -27.97
CA PRO A 12 -15.96 44.57 -26.54
C PRO A 12 -16.38 43.13 -26.31
N ALA A 13 -15.61 42.40 -25.52
CA ALA A 13 -15.95 41.05 -25.03
C ALA A 13 -16.96 41.15 -23.89
N ARG A 14 -18.25 40.99 -24.20
CA ARG A 14 -19.25 40.63 -23.18
C ARG A 14 -19.46 39.13 -23.19
N LEU A 15 -18.71 38.41 -22.36
CA LEU A 15 -19.00 37.02 -22.02
C LEU A 15 -19.86 37.02 -20.75
N SER A 16 -21.19 36.94 -20.96
CA SER A 16 -22.16 36.58 -19.91
C SER A 16 -21.88 35.14 -19.47
N ARG A 17 -21.32 34.95 -18.28
CA ARG A 17 -21.22 33.63 -17.63
C ARG A 17 -22.62 33.27 -17.10
N ALA A 18 -23.32 32.36 -17.79
CA ALA A 18 -24.45 31.67 -17.22
C ALA A 18 -24.03 30.88 -15.97
N PRO A 19 -24.80 30.87 -14.87
CA PRO A 19 -24.47 30.07 -13.69
C PRO A 19 -24.55 28.59 -14.06
N LEU A 20 -23.46 27.85 -13.73
CA LEU A 20 -23.42 26.39 -13.80
C LEU A 20 -24.56 25.83 -12.93
N ARG A 21 -25.57 25.23 -13.59
CA ARG A 21 -26.63 24.49 -12.89
C ARG A 21 -25.96 23.31 -12.16
N THR A 22 -25.82 23.44 -10.85
CA THR A 22 -25.50 22.32 -9.97
C THR A 22 -26.68 21.35 -10.00
N GLY A 23 -26.57 20.31 -10.81
CA GLY A 23 -27.51 19.19 -10.75
C GLY A 23 -27.47 18.56 -9.35
N PRO A 24 -28.56 17.89 -8.91
CA PRO A 24 -28.59 17.25 -7.60
C PRO A 24 -27.43 16.25 -7.51
N ALA A 25 -26.66 16.31 -6.41
CA ALA A 25 -25.61 15.35 -6.10
C ALA A 25 -26.22 13.94 -6.19
N ARG A 26 -25.62 13.06 -6.99
CA ARG A 26 -26.05 11.67 -7.08
C ARG A 26 -26.01 11.09 -5.66
N PRO A 27 -27.11 10.47 -5.16
CA PRO A 27 -27.12 9.88 -3.83
C PRO A 27 -25.95 8.89 -3.75
N GLY A 28 -25.06 9.13 -2.79
CA GLY A 28 -23.92 8.24 -2.53
C GLY A 28 -24.49 6.84 -2.28
N ARG A 29 -24.06 5.85 -3.08
CA ARG A 29 -24.44 4.45 -2.85
C ARG A 29 -24.12 4.12 -1.40
N GLU A 30 -25.10 3.66 -0.67
CA GLU A 30 -24.92 3.21 0.71
C GLU A 30 -23.79 2.18 0.75
N ARG A 31 -22.88 2.33 1.70
CA ARG A 31 -21.78 1.41 1.94
C ARG A 31 -21.96 0.80 3.32
N ARG A 32 -21.96 -0.52 3.39
CA ARG A 32 -21.99 -1.25 4.67
C ARG A 32 -20.55 -1.50 5.12
N THR A 33 -20.21 -1.03 6.30
CA THR A 33 -18.91 -1.31 6.94
C THR A 33 -19.08 -2.42 7.95
N THR A 34 -18.17 -3.39 7.92
CA THR A 34 -18.15 -4.53 8.84
C THR A 34 -16.70 -4.71 9.34
N THR A 35 -16.50 -4.75 10.65
CA THR A 35 -15.19 -5.04 11.25
C THR A 35 -14.83 -6.50 10.99
N LEU A 36 -13.67 -6.73 10.39
CA LEU A 36 -13.11 -8.06 10.09
C LEU A 36 -12.11 -8.51 11.14
N LEU A 37 -11.29 -7.57 11.64
CA LEU A 37 -10.30 -7.78 12.70
C LEU A 37 -10.38 -6.60 13.66
N ALA A 38 -10.57 -6.89 14.95
CA ALA A 38 -10.36 -5.93 16.03
C ALA A 38 -8.86 -5.89 16.42
N ALA A 39 -8.48 -4.95 17.28
CA ALA A 39 -7.09 -4.74 17.68
C ALA A 39 -6.39 -6.04 18.17
N ASP A 40 -7.07 -6.84 18.99
CA ASP A 40 -6.54 -8.12 19.48
C ASP A 40 -6.36 -9.14 18.36
N ASP A 41 -7.24 -9.14 17.34
CA ASP A 41 -7.11 -10.03 16.20
C ASP A 41 -5.91 -9.64 15.33
N VAL A 42 -5.68 -8.34 15.13
CA VAL A 42 -4.50 -7.83 14.42
C VAL A 42 -3.22 -8.26 15.14
N ARG A 43 -3.17 -8.08 16.48
CA ARG A 43 -2.04 -8.49 17.30
C ARG A 43 -1.77 -10.00 17.18
N ARG A 44 -2.81 -10.85 17.30
CA ARG A 44 -2.69 -12.31 17.15
C ARG A 44 -2.21 -12.71 15.75
N ALA A 45 -2.72 -12.06 14.72
CA ALA A 45 -2.30 -12.32 13.34
C ALA A 45 -0.80 -12.00 13.13
N VAL A 46 -0.33 -10.86 13.62
CA VAL A 46 1.08 -10.47 13.56
C VAL A 46 1.98 -11.45 14.29
N THR A 47 1.59 -11.86 15.54
CA THR A 47 2.35 -12.83 16.31
C THR A 47 2.45 -14.18 15.59
N ARG A 48 1.34 -14.67 15.01
CA ARG A 48 1.33 -15.91 14.24
C ARG A 48 2.20 -15.83 12.98
N ILE A 49 2.11 -14.75 12.21
CA ILE A 49 2.97 -14.54 11.04
C ILE A 49 4.45 -14.55 11.45
N ALA A 50 4.81 -13.91 12.55
CA ALA A 50 6.19 -13.92 13.05
C ALA A 50 6.70 -15.33 13.34
N HIS A 51 5.88 -16.19 13.96
CA HIS A 51 6.23 -17.61 14.17
C HIS A 51 6.37 -18.37 12.86
N GLU A 52 5.43 -18.21 11.92
CA GLU A 52 5.49 -18.85 10.59
C GLU A 52 6.76 -18.47 9.81
N ILE A 53 7.20 -17.20 9.92
CA ILE A 53 8.46 -16.73 9.30
C ILE A 53 9.65 -17.48 9.89
N VAL A 54 9.75 -17.55 11.22
CA VAL A 54 10.86 -18.22 11.90
C VAL A 54 10.88 -19.73 11.64
N GLU A 55 9.72 -20.38 11.64
CA GLU A 55 9.62 -21.81 11.33
C GLU A 55 10.11 -22.14 9.92
N ARG A 56 9.82 -21.26 8.96
CA ARG A 56 10.21 -21.45 7.56
C ARG A 56 11.68 -21.11 7.30
N ASP A 57 12.16 -20.01 7.84
CA ASP A 57 13.51 -19.49 7.63
C ASP A 57 14.30 -19.54 8.96
N ARG A 58 14.73 -20.73 9.34
CA ARG A 58 15.40 -21.01 10.63
C ARG A 58 16.70 -20.25 10.84
N ASP A 59 17.40 -19.89 9.76
CA ASP A 59 18.62 -19.08 9.82
C ASP A 59 18.27 -17.58 9.82
N LEU A 60 18.04 -17.03 11.01
CA LEU A 60 17.71 -15.63 11.19
C LEU A 60 18.89 -14.67 10.88
N SER A 61 20.12 -15.17 10.75
CA SER A 61 21.28 -14.34 10.44
C SER A 61 21.22 -13.74 9.03
N VAL A 62 20.54 -14.43 8.11
CA VAL A 62 20.33 -13.99 6.72
C VAL A 62 18.96 -13.40 6.49
N LEU A 63 18.08 -13.44 7.49
CA LEU A 63 16.73 -12.86 7.40
C LEU A 63 16.78 -11.34 7.48
N SER A 64 15.91 -10.66 6.76
CA SER A 64 15.64 -9.24 6.89
C SER A 64 14.17 -8.94 6.57
N ILE A 65 13.62 -7.88 7.13
CA ILE A 65 12.23 -7.48 6.95
C ILE A 65 12.19 -6.10 6.32
N ILE A 66 11.38 -5.94 5.27
CA ILE A 66 11.20 -4.66 4.57
C ILE A 66 9.71 -4.39 4.42
N GLY A 67 9.23 -3.31 5.03
CA GLY A 67 7.83 -2.89 4.92
C GLY A 67 7.60 -1.95 3.74
N ILE A 68 6.51 -2.16 3.02
CA ILE A 68 6.04 -1.23 1.97
C ILE A 68 5.33 -0.07 2.67
N ARG A 69 5.73 1.16 2.37
CA ARG A 69 5.07 2.34 2.92
C ARG A 69 3.64 2.46 2.33
N THR A 70 2.59 2.81 3.11
CA THR A 70 2.65 3.48 4.43
C THR A 70 2.43 2.51 5.62
N ARG A 71 1.64 1.46 5.48
CA ARG A 71 1.25 0.59 6.62
C ARG A 71 2.08 -0.68 6.72
N GLY A 72 2.67 -1.09 5.60
CA GLY A 72 3.58 -2.24 5.60
C GLY A 72 4.82 -2.00 6.46
N ASP A 73 5.33 -0.76 6.57
CA ASP A 73 6.46 -0.41 7.45
C ASP A 73 6.11 -0.55 8.95
N ALA A 74 4.92 -0.12 9.37
CA ALA A 74 4.44 -0.33 10.73
C ALA A 74 4.26 -1.82 11.06
N LEU A 75 3.66 -2.60 10.14
CA LEU A 75 3.53 -4.06 10.31
C LEU A 75 4.89 -4.76 10.35
N ALA A 76 5.85 -4.35 9.52
CA ALA A 76 7.21 -4.87 9.51
C ALA A 76 7.91 -4.64 10.86
N ALA A 77 7.74 -3.45 11.45
CA ALA A 77 8.27 -3.14 12.77
C ALA A 77 7.66 -4.04 13.87
N ARG A 78 6.34 -4.30 13.80
CA ARG A 78 5.66 -5.21 14.73
C ARG A 78 6.13 -6.66 14.57
N LEU A 79 6.32 -7.13 13.33
CA LEU A 79 6.85 -8.48 13.06
C LEU A 79 8.27 -8.63 13.61
N ARG A 80 9.15 -7.66 13.38
CA ARG A 80 10.49 -7.63 13.97
C ARG A 80 10.44 -7.71 15.49
N ALA A 81 9.59 -6.90 16.13
CA ALA A 81 9.46 -6.89 17.56
C ALA A 81 8.96 -8.25 18.10
N ALA A 82 8.02 -8.90 17.40
CA ALA A 82 7.55 -10.24 17.78
C ALA A 82 8.64 -11.30 17.63
N ILE A 83 9.41 -11.30 16.53
CA ILE A 83 10.55 -12.22 16.34
C ILE A 83 11.59 -11.99 17.44
N ARG A 84 11.96 -10.74 17.72
CA ARG A 84 12.91 -10.42 18.78
C ARG A 84 12.45 -10.92 20.17
N THR A 85 11.16 -10.79 20.46
CA THR A 85 10.60 -11.25 21.74
C THR A 85 10.65 -12.77 21.86
N ASN A 86 10.38 -13.49 20.77
CA ASN A 86 10.29 -14.95 20.79
C ASN A 86 11.66 -15.63 20.67
N GLU A 87 12.56 -15.09 19.83
CA GLU A 87 13.82 -15.73 19.47
C GLU A 87 15.05 -15.03 20.07
N GLY A 88 14.88 -13.87 20.69
CA GLY A 88 16.00 -13.07 21.20
C GLY A 88 16.89 -12.45 20.10
N THR A 89 16.53 -12.62 18.82
CA THR A 89 17.30 -12.18 17.67
C THR A 89 16.70 -10.93 17.05
N ASP A 90 17.53 -9.93 16.81
CA ASP A 90 17.10 -8.68 16.16
C ASP A 90 17.44 -8.74 14.66
N VAL A 91 16.44 -8.91 13.82
CA VAL A 91 16.59 -8.97 12.36
C VAL A 91 16.62 -7.56 11.75
N PRO A 92 17.43 -7.30 10.69
CA PRO A 92 17.45 -6.01 10.01
C PRO A 92 16.05 -5.59 9.51
N LEU A 93 15.73 -4.31 9.69
CA LEU A 93 14.46 -3.71 9.28
C LEU A 93 14.70 -2.57 8.30
N GLY A 94 13.95 -2.56 7.21
CA GLY A 94 13.91 -1.47 6.24
C GLY A 94 12.47 -1.08 5.89
N ALA A 95 12.35 0.04 5.18
CA ALA A 95 11.10 0.51 4.59
C ALA A 95 11.34 0.93 3.14
N ILE A 96 10.45 0.53 2.24
CA ILE A 96 10.53 0.83 0.81
C ILE A 96 9.34 1.67 0.35
N ASP A 97 9.62 2.75 -0.38
CA ASP A 97 8.59 3.56 -1.06
C ASP A 97 8.52 3.14 -2.51
N ILE A 98 7.33 2.78 -2.96
CA ILE A 98 7.07 2.30 -4.30
C ILE A 98 6.44 3.35 -5.21
N THR A 99 6.30 4.58 -4.74
CA THR A 99 5.57 5.64 -5.44
C THR A 99 6.03 5.81 -6.88
N LEU A 100 7.34 5.76 -7.14
CA LEU A 100 7.91 5.92 -8.48
C LEU A 100 7.81 4.66 -9.38
N TYR A 101 7.50 3.50 -8.80
CA TYR A 101 7.44 2.20 -9.51
C TYR A 101 6.00 1.77 -9.84
N ARG A 102 5.01 2.56 -9.42
CA ARG A 102 3.60 2.28 -9.68
C ARG A 102 3.24 2.57 -11.13
N ASP A 103 2.54 1.65 -11.76
CA ASP A 103 2.05 1.76 -13.15
C ASP A 103 0.83 2.68 -13.32
N ASP A 104 0.23 3.16 -12.21
CA ASP A 104 -0.91 4.07 -12.22
C ASP A 104 -0.55 5.55 -11.96
N LEU A 105 0.74 5.90 -11.88
CA LEU A 105 1.23 7.28 -11.63
C LEU A 105 0.62 8.32 -12.57
N THR A 106 0.47 7.98 -13.84
CA THR A 106 -0.08 8.90 -14.86
C THR A 106 -1.59 9.14 -14.71
N ARG A 107 -2.29 8.32 -13.91
CA ARG A 107 -3.74 8.42 -13.65
C ARG A 107 -4.07 9.20 -12.37
N ILE A 108 -3.09 9.39 -11.50
CA ILE A 108 -3.24 10.13 -10.25
C ILE A 108 -3.03 11.61 -10.56
N GLY A 109 -4.12 12.40 -10.59
CA GLY A 109 -4.11 13.83 -10.97
C GLY A 109 -3.40 14.77 -9.98
N TYR A 110 -2.66 14.26 -9.00
CA TYR A 110 -1.86 15.01 -8.02
C TYR A 110 -0.43 14.51 -8.06
N ALA A 111 0.53 15.43 -7.83
CA ALA A 111 1.93 15.05 -7.64
C ALA A 111 2.02 14.11 -6.42
N PRO A 112 2.46 12.86 -6.62
CA PRO A 112 2.55 11.90 -5.51
C PRO A 112 3.62 12.37 -4.52
N VAL A 113 3.34 12.19 -3.23
CA VAL A 113 4.32 12.45 -2.17
C VAL A 113 5.28 11.25 -2.14
N VAL A 114 6.45 11.41 -2.75
CA VAL A 114 7.54 10.43 -2.69
C VAL A 114 8.21 10.54 -1.32
N ARG A 115 8.29 9.42 -0.61
CA ARG A 115 9.05 9.31 0.64
C ARG A 115 10.36 8.60 0.36
N ALA A 116 11.40 8.89 1.14
CA ALA A 116 12.66 8.15 0.99
C ALA A 116 12.47 6.69 1.40
N SER A 117 12.99 5.75 0.60
CA SER A 117 13.20 4.39 1.05
C SER A 117 14.36 4.35 2.04
N GLU A 118 14.24 3.56 3.10
CA GLU A 118 15.22 3.44 4.17
C GLU A 118 15.58 1.96 4.35
N ILE A 119 16.65 1.51 3.69
CA ILE A 119 17.17 0.15 3.79
C ILE A 119 18.63 0.26 4.26
N PRO A 120 18.90 0.33 5.59
CA PRO A 120 20.23 0.62 6.14
C PRO A 120 21.15 -0.61 6.19
N PHE A 121 20.93 -1.61 5.32
CA PHE A 121 21.72 -2.84 5.24
C PHE A 121 21.77 -3.33 3.79
N SER A 122 22.76 -4.18 3.45
CA SER A 122 22.77 -4.85 2.14
C SER A 122 21.69 -5.93 2.10
N VAL A 123 20.94 -5.96 0.99
CA VAL A 123 19.96 -7.01 0.71
C VAL A 123 20.60 -8.23 0.01
N ASP A 124 21.85 -8.12 -0.42
CA ASP A 124 22.53 -9.20 -1.13
C ASP A 124 22.59 -10.47 -0.28
N ASP A 125 22.30 -11.59 -0.91
CA ASP A 125 22.29 -12.94 -0.32
C ASP A 125 21.34 -13.13 0.89
N ARG A 126 20.50 -12.13 1.21
CA ARG A 126 19.51 -12.23 2.28
C ARG A 126 18.19 -12.85 1.80
N VAL A 127 17.49 -13.44 2.75
CA VAL A 127 16.05 -13.71 2.63
C VAL A 127 15.31 -12.45 3.08
N VAL A 128 14.68 -11.75 2.16
CA VAL A 128 13.89 -10.55 2.44
C VAL A 128 12.43 -10.92 2.63
N VAL A 129 11.85 -10.64 3.79
CA VAL A 129 10.40 -10.68 3.99
C VAL A 129 9.84 -9.31 3.67
N LEU A 130 9.18 -9.20 2.51
CA LEU A 130 8.46 -8.01 2.09
C LEU A 130 7.09 -7.99 2.78
N VAL A 131 6.73 -6.86 3.40
CA VAL A 131 5.53 -6.76 4.24
C VAL A 131 4.59 -5.68 3.71
N ASP A 132 3.29 -6.03 3.57
CA ASP A 132 2.23 -5.10 3.19
C ASP A 132 0.97 -5.33 4.03
N ASP A 133 0.04 -4.39 4.01
CA ASP A 133 -1.22 -4.50 4.76
C ASP A 133 -2.27 -5.33 4.01
N VAL A 134 -2.50 -5.07 2.71
CA VAL A 134 -3.54 -5.73 1.91
C VAL A 134 -3.01 -6.21 0.56
N LEU A 135 -3.05 -7.50 0.34
CA LEU A 135 -2.80 -8.07 -0.98
C LEU A 135 -4.10 -8.13 -1.79
N PHE A 136 -4.11 -7.40 -2.91
CA PHE A 136 -5.23 -7.32 -3.85
C PHE A 136 -4.80 -7.83 -5.24
N THR A 137 -4.56 -6.93 -6.19
CA THR A 137 -4.21 -7.28 -7.58
C THR A 137 -2.78 -7.83 -7.72
N GLY A 138 -1.89 -7.53 -6.79
CA GLY A 138 -0.47 -7.84 -6.83
C GLY A 138 0.40 -6.71 -7.41
N ARG A 139 -0.18 -5.63 -7.95
CA ARG A 139 0.58 -4.52 -8.58
C ARG A 139 1.50 -3.80 -7.61
N THR A 140 1.05 -3.55 -6.37
CA THR A 140 1.86 -2.99 -5.28
C THR A 140 3.09 -3.85 -5.02
N ILE A 141 2.91 -5.15 -4.91
CA ILE A 141 4.01 -6.09 -4.63
C ILE A 141 4.98 -6.18 -5.80
N ARG A 142 4.50 -6.18 -7.03
CA ARG A 142 5.35 -6.11 -8.21
C ARG A 142 6.23 -4.85 -8.18
N ALA A 143 5.61 -3.68 -7.96
CA ALA A 143 6.35 -2.41 -7.86
C ALA A 143 7.40 -2.44 -6.74
N ALA A 144 7.09 -3.07 -5.60
CA ALA A 144 8.03 -3.22 -4.49
C ALA A 144 9.19 -4.17 -4.82
N MET A 145 8.95 -5.25 -5.56
CA MET A 145 10.02 -6.14 -6.04
C MET A 145 10.92 -5.43 -7.06
N ASP A 146 10.32 -4.67 -8.00
CA ASP A 146 11.08 -3.88 -8.98
C ASP A 146 11.98 -2.86 -8.24
N ALA A 147 11.43 -2.13 -7.25
CA ALA A 147 12.20 -1.18 -6.45
C ALA A 147 13.30 -1.86 -5.60
N LEU A 148 13.03 -3.04 -5.05
CA LEU A 148 13.98 -3.75 -4.19
C LEU A 148 15.24 -4.19 -4.96
N VAL A 149 15.12 -4.54 -6.24
CA VAL A 149 16.23 -4.96 -7.11
C VAL A 149 17.27 -3.85 -7.28
N ASP A 150 16.88 -2.57 -7.16
CA ASP A 150 17.82 -1.44 -7.21
C ASP A 150 18.73 -1.37 -5.98
N TYR A 151 18.39 -2.06 -4.88
CA TYR A 151 19.17 -2.12 -3.64
C TYR A 151 20.13 -3.31 -3.57
N GLY A 152 20.06 -4.27 -4.51
CA GLY A 152 20.91 -5.43 -4.56
C GLY A 152 20.16 -6.70 -4.98
N ARG A 153 20.81 -7.85 -4.77
CA ARG A 153 20.30 -9.15 -5.20
C ARG A 153 19.98 -10.06 -3.99
N PRO A 154 18.75 -10.02 -3.46
CA PRO A 154 18.36 -10.93 -2.40
C PRO A 154 18.39 -12.38 -2.88
N ARG A 155 18.76 -13.31 -1.98
CA ARG A 155 18.70 -14.76 -2.24
C ARG A 155 17.27 -15.23 -2.47
N ALA A 156 16.32 -14.65 -1.74
CA ALA A 156 14.88 -14.91 -1.91
C ALA A 156 14.08 -13.72 -1.39
N ILE A 157 12.90 -13.52 -1.99
CA ILE A 157 11.89 -12.59 -1.49
C ILE A 157 10.68 -13.43 -1.06
N ARG A 158 10.21 -13.19 0.15
CA ARG A 158 8.99 -13.76 0.72
C ARG A 158 7.99 -12.63 0.93
N LEU A 159 6.72 -12.94 0.85
CA LEU A 159 5.65 -11.94 1.03
C LEU A 159 4.82 -12.25 2.26
N ALA A 160 4.73 -11.31 3.19
CA ALA A 160 3.84 -11.33 4.34
C ALA A 160 2.79 -10.21 4.21
N VAL A 161 1.51 -10.55 4.41
CA VAL A 161 0.42 -9.57 4.37
C VAL A 161 -0.54 -9.78 5.53
N LEU A 162 -1.09 -8.69 6.07
CA LEU A 162 -2.10 -8.79 7.11
C LEU A 162 -3.41 -9.37 6.54
N VAL A 163 -3.81 -8.93 5.35
CA VAL A 163 -5.03 -9.39 4.68
C VAL A 163 -4.76 -9.77 3.23
N ASP A 164 -5.23 -10.94 2.85
CA ASP A 164 -5.37 -11.34 1.45
C ASP A 164 -6.85 -11.30 1.06
N ARG A 165 -7.21 -10.39 0.12
CA ARG A 165 -8.61 -10.21 -0.31
C ARG A 165 -8.96 -10.86 -1.65
N GLY A 166 -8.03 -11.58 -2.26
CA GLY A 166 -8.23 -12.19 -3.58
C GLY A 166 -8.12 -11.19 -4.74
N HIS A 167 -8.74 -11.53 -5.88
CA HIS A 167 -8.82 -10.73 -7.12
C HIS A 167 -7.46 -10.36 -7.73
N ARG A 168 -6.55 -11.34 -7.83
CA ARG A 168 -5.24 -11.16 -8.46
C ARG A 168 -5.36 -10.82 -9.94
N GLU A 169 -4.55 -9.86 -10.37
CA GLU A 169 -4.27 -9.58 -11.79
C GLU A 169 -2.87 -10.05 -12.20
N LEU A 170 -2.00 -10.32 -11.22
CA LEU A 170 -0.65 -10.84 -11.40
C LEU A 170 -0.50 -12.18 -10.65
N PRO A 171 0.36 -13.10 -11.09
CA PRO A 171 0.57 -14.42 -10.46
C PRO A 171 1.41 -14.29 -9.16
N ILE A 172 0.96 -13.45 -8.23
CA ILE A 172 1.61 -13.18 -6.95
C ILE A 172 0.78 -13.78 -5.83
N ARG A 173 1.43 -14.54 -4.95
CA ARG A 173 0.83 -15.14 -3.76
C ARG A 173 1.67 -14.79 -2.53
N ALA A 174 1.00 -14.48 -1.42
CA ALA A 174 1.70 -14.30 -0.16
C ALA A 174 2.14 -15.65 0.44
N ASP A 175 3.32 -15.64 1.05
CA ASP A 175 3.86 -16.77 1.81
C ASP A 175 3.22 -16.85 3.20
N PHE A 176 2.96 -15.68 3.80
CA PHE A 176 2.41 -15.55 5.13
C PHE A 176 1.19 -14.61 5.09
N VAL A 177 0.06 -15.07 5.61
CA VAL A 177 -1.22 -14.33 5.53
C VAL A 177 -1.87 -14.25 6.91
N GLY A 178 -2.13 -13.04 7.38
CA GLY A 178 -2.87 -12.82 8.62
C GLY A 178 -4.32 -13.31 8.52
N LYS A 179 -5.05 -12.91 7.50
CA LYS A 179 -6.42 -13.35 7.25
C LYS A 179 -6.75 -13.37 5.77
N ASN A 180 -7.30 -14.48 5.29
CA ASN A 180 -7.93 -14.53 3.97
C ASN A 180 -9.37 -14.00 4.09
N VAL A 181 -9.71 -13.02 3.24
CA VAL A 181 -11.03 -12.37 3.23
C VAL A 181 -11.61 -12.45 1.82
N PRO A 182 -12.56 -13.35 1.55
CA PRO A 182 -13.24 -13.34 0.28
C PRO A 182 -14.07 -12.05 0.15
N THR A 183 -13.85 -11.30 -0.93
CA THR A 183 -14.54 -10.04 -1.20
C THR A 183 -15.18 -10.05 -2.59
N ALA A 184 -16.16 -9.17 -2.82
CA ALA A 184 -16.61 -8.88 -4.18
C ALA A 184 -15.65 -7.86 -4.86
N PRO A 185 -15.56 -7.83 -6.21
CA PRO A 185 -14.66 -6.91 -6.92
C PRO A 185 -14.85 -5.43 -6.58
N GLY A 186 -16.04 -5.08 -6.13
CA GLY A 186 -16.38 -3.69 -5.80
C GLY A 186 -16.23 -3.31 -4.33
N ASP A 187 -15.92 -4.27 -3.48
CA ASP A 187 -15.69 -4.03 -2.05
C ASP A 187 -14.34 -3.38 -1.83
N ASP A 188 -14.13 -2.83 -0.64
CA ASP A 188 -12.88 -2.26 -0.21
C ASP A 188 -12.50 -2.85 1.16
N VAL A 189 -11.22 -3.15 1.37
CA VAL A 189 -10.67 -3.58 2.66
C VAL A 189 -9.79 -2.46 3.19
N ARG A 190 -10.12 -1.97 4.38
CA ARG A 190 -9.39 -0.88 5.03
C ARG A 190 -8.67 -1.39 6.26
N VAL A 191 -7.36 -1.31 6.23
CA VAL A 191 -6.52 -1.55 7.39
C VAL A 191 -6.24 -0.21 8.06
N ARG A 192 -6.38 -0.18 9.39
CA ARG A 192 -5.96 0.92 10.25
C ARG A 192 -4.96 0.37 11.25
N LEU A 193 -3.89 1.13 11.48
CA LEU A 193 -2.84 0.78 12.43
C LEU A 193 -2.63 1.94 13.40
N ALA A 194 -2.39 1.63 14.66
CA ALA A 194 -2.27 2.63 15.72
C ALA A 194 -1.20 3.67 15.41
N GLU A 195 -0.09 3.28 14.78
CA GLU A 195 1.04 4.16 14.41
C GLU A 195 0.68 5.18 13.33
N VAL A 196 -0.30 4.86 12.48
CA VAL A 196 -0.69 5.68 11.31
C VAL A 196 -2.06 6.31 11.51
N ASP A 197 -3.02 5.51 12.04
CA ASP A 197 -4.45 5.86 12.07
C ASP A 197 -4.99 6.04 13.50
N GLY A 198 -4.14 5.88 14.54
CA GLY A 198 -4.50 6.01 15.95
C GLY A 198 -5.25 4.82 16.55
N ARG A 199 -5.54 3.77 15.77
CA ARG A 199 -6.20 2.54 16.21
C ARG A 199 -5.88 1.36 15.31
N ASP A 200 -5.99 0.15 15.86
CA ASP A 200 -5.87 -1.08 15.09
C ASP A 200 -7.26 -1.62 14.74
N GLU A 201 -7.52 -1.75 13.45
CA GLU A 201 -8.78 -2.29 12.94
C GLU A 201 -8.64 -2.69 11.47
N VAL A 202 -9.34 -3.75 11.06
CA VAL A 202 -9.55 -4.06 9.65
C VAL A 202 -11.04 -4.08 9.37
N GLU A 203 -11.47 -3.32 8.37
CA GLU A 203 -12.87 -3.17 7.97
C GLU A 203 -13.07 -3.64 6.53
N LEU A 204 -14.21 -4.30 6.27
CA LEU A 204 -14.77 -4.50 4.94
C LEU A 204 -15.79 -3.40 4.67
N VAL A 205 -15.61 -2.66 3.60
CA VAL A 205 -16.57 -1.66 3.10
C VAL A 205 -17.23 -2.22 1.84
N ALA A 206 -18.34 -2.90 2.02
CA ALA A 206 -19.10 -3.49 0.92
C ALA A 206 -19.95 -2.46 0.19
N LYS A 207 -20.06 -2.59 -1.13
CA LYS A 207 -21.06 -1.86 -1.91
C LYS A 207 -22.43 -2.51 -1.69
N VAL A 208 -23.42 -1.74 -1.23
CA VAL A 208 -24.80 -2.23 -1.19
C VAL A 208 -25.30 -2.34 -2.64
N PRO A 209 -25.80 -3.52 -3.06
CA PRO A 209 -26.49 -3.63 -4.35
C PRO A 209 -27.66 -2.65 -4.43
N ALA A 210 -27.84 -2.05 -5.59
CA ALA A 210 -29.00 -1.18 -5.83
C ALA A 210 -30.28 -2.01 -5.98
#